data_dd28ee3a750301033eb2f9de17c55574
#
_entry.id   dd28ee3a750301033eb2f9de17c55574
#
_cell.length_a   1.000
_cell.length_b   1.000
_cell.length_c   1.000
_cell.angle_alpha   90.00
_cell.angle_beta   90.00
_cell.angle_gamma   90.00
#
_symmetry.space_group_name_H-M   'P 1'
#
loop_
_entity.id
_entity.type
_entity.pdbx_description
1 polymer ?
#
loop_
_entity_poly.entity_id
_entity_poly.type
_entity_poly.pdbx_seq_one_letter_code
_entity_poly.pdbx_strand_id
1 'polypeptide(L)'
;MKDLFLLITIVRRDDAKEYEEFYSSEGVGVVYTTPCNGTAHAKTLALLGIEKNEKTLLLSFVSEDLLPTVLKGLTRDMKIDLPDRGIAVAVALSGIGGARALEYFTAGQTMENDGVDTKQREERAMQSTHELIIAIYEKGYTDLVMDAARAAGAAGGTTIRAKGTGAGAEKFFGLSLAEEKEIVLIVSDTEKKKDIMKGIMQGAGIETKAHALVFSLPVTDTAGFRFSDTVDKD
;
A
#
# COMPACT_ATOMS: atom_id res chain seq x y z
N MET A 1 -15.05 19.21 -7.34
CA MET A 1 -13.60 18.96 -7.55
C MET A 1 -13.47 17.48 -7.73
N LYS A 2 -12.99 17.01 -8.87
CA LYS A 2 -12.79 15.58 -9.15
C LYS A 2 -11.90 14.95 -8.09
N ASP A 3 -12.08 13.68 -7.84
CA ASP A 3 -11.31 12.97 -6.82
C ASP A 3 -9.85 12.83 -7.25
N LEU A 4 -8.96 12.97 -6.26
CA LEU A 4 -7.54 12.67 -6.41
C LEU A 4 -7.24 11.40 -5.62
N PHE A 5 -6.46 10.53 -6.21
CA PHE A 5 -6.08 9.24 -5.63
C PHE A 5 -4.60 9.21 -5.31
N LEU A 6 -4.27 8.65 -4.16
CA LEU A 6 -2.93 8.18 -3.88
C LEU A 6 -2.78 6.79 -4.49
N LEU A 7 -1.93 6.68 -5.51
CA LEU A 7 -1.57 5.40 -6.12
C LEU A 7 -0.27 4.90 -5.48
N ILE A 8 -0.38 3.80 -4.76
CA ILE A 8 0.73 3.13 -4.07
C ILE A 8 1.14 1.94 -4.93
N THR A 9 2.33 1.98 -5.50
CA THR A 9 2.84 0.92 -6.37
C THR A 9 4.10 0.32 -5.76
N ILE A 10 4.13 -1.00 -5.65
CA ILE A 10 5.25 -1.75 -5.07
C ILE A 10 5.78 -2.69 -6.14
N VAL A 11 7.05 -2.52 -6.52
CA VAL A 11 7.68 -3.26 -7.61
C VAL A 11 9.05 -3.78 -7.18
N ARG A 12 9.68 -4.61 -7.98
CA ARG A 12 11.09 -4.97 -7.76
C ARG A 12 11.96 -3.73 -7.86
N ARG A 13 13.01 -3.67 -7.07
CA ARG A 13 13.93 -2.52 -7.05
C ARG A 13 14.50 -2.23 -8.44
N ASP A 14 14.86 -3.26 -9.18
CA ASP A 14 15.48 -3.13 -10.50
C ASP A 14 14.51 -2.58 -11.56
N ASP A 15 13.21 -2.78 -11.38
CA ASP A 15 12.19 -2.30 -12.32
C ASP A 15 11.71 -0.86 -12.00
N ALA A 16 12.08 -0.29 -10.85
CA ALA A 16 11.53 0.97 -10.37
C ALA A 16 11.62 2.12 -11.38
N LYS A 17 12.77 2.23 -12.06
CA LYS A 17 13.01 3.28 -13.06
C LYS A 17 12.08 3.17 -14.26
N GLU A 18 11.80 1.96 -14.74
CA GLU A 18 10.85 1.71 -15.83
C GLU A 18 9.43 2.19 -15.45
N TYR A 19 9.02 1.99 -14.18
CA TYR A 19 7.75 2.49 -13.69
C TYR A 19 7.72 4.02 -13.51
N GLU A 20 8.82 4.66 -13.12
CA GLU A 20 8.92 6.12 -13.09
C GLU A 20 8.76 6.73 -14.49
N GLU A 21 9.43 6.16 -15.49
CA GLU A 21 9.33 6.55 -16.90
C GLU A 21 7.91 6.33 -17.44
N PHE A 22 7.27 5.21 -17.10
CA PHE A 22 5.89 4.93 -17.44
C PHE A 22 4.94 5.99 -16.86
N TYR A 23 5.02 6.28 -15.56
CA TYR A 23 4.17 7.30 -14.95
C TYR A 23 4.34 8.67 -15.59
N SER A 24 5.57 9.06 -15.88
CA SER A 24 5.86 10.32 -16.58
C SER A 24 5.22 10.36 -17.97
N SER A 25 5.27 9.26 -18.73
CA SER A 25 4.66 9.17 -20.06
C SER A 25 3.15 9.22 -20.03
N GLU A 26 2.52 8.73 -18.97
CA GLU A 26 1.07 8.81 -18.75
C GLU A 26 0.61 10.16 -18.16
N GLY A 27 1.52 11.13 -17.97
CA GLY A 27 1.19 12.46 -17.46
C GLY A 27 1.13 12.57 -15.93
N VAL A 28 1.61 11.56 -15.21
CA VAL A 28 1.74 11.62 -13.74
C VAL A 28 3.04 12.35 -13.38
N GLY A 29 2.93 13.64 -13.04
CA GLY A 29 4.08 14.52 -12.85
C GLY A 29 4.80 14.36 -11.51
N VAL A 30 4.18 13.75 -10.50
CA VAL A 30 4.75 13.62 -9.15
C VAL A 30 4.79 12.17 -8.72
N VAL A 31 6.00 11.64 -8.56
CA VAL A 31 6.24 10.28 -8.06
C VAL A 31 7.32 10.35 -6.97
N TYR A 32 7.01 9.87 -5.78
CA TYR A 32 7.98 9.68 -4.70
C TYR A 32 8.37 8.21 -4.62
N THR A 33 9.65 7.94 -4.46
CA THR A 33 10.15 6.58 -4.35
C THR A 33 10.84 6.34 -3.02
N THR A 34 10.67 5.16 -2.45
CA THR A 34 11.39 4.73 -1.25
C THR A 34 11.69 3.24 -1.30
N PRO A 35 12.89 2.82 -0.85
CA PRO A 35 13.21 1.41 -0.70
C PRO A 35 12.27 0.73 0.30
N CYS A 36 11.86 -0.49 -0.01
CA CYS A 36 11.07 -1.33 0.87
C CYS A 36 11.45 -2.81 0.70
N ASN A 37 10.88 -3.69 1.50
CA ASN A 37 11.14 -5.11 1.43
C ASN A 37 9.83 -5.90 1.41
N GLY A 38 9.77 -6.94 0.58
CA GLY A 38 8.71 -7.92 0.67
C GLY A 38 8.84 -8.78 1.95
N THR A 39 7.77 -9.36 2.41
CA THR A 39 7.74 -10.17 3.65
C THR A 39 7.80 -11.68 3.39
N ALA A 40 8.10 -12.12 2.15
CA ALA A 40 8.23 -13.52 1.83
C ALA A 40 9.36 -14.17 2.64
N HIS A 41 9.10 -15.34 3.23
CA HIS A 41 10.12 -16.06 3.99
C HIS A 41 11.27 -16.52 3.09
N ALA A 42 12.50 -16.51 3.62
CA ALA A 42 13.71 -16.93 2.90
C ALA A 42 13.58 -18.33 2.28
N LYS A 43 12.88 -19.26 2.93
CA LYS A 43 12.61 -20.59 2.39
C LYS A 43 11.72 -20.57 1.14
N THR A 44 10.71 -19.71 1.12
CA THR A 44 9.80 -19.53 -0.03
C THR A 44 10.55 -18.87 -1.19
N LEU A 45 11.39 -17.88 -0.89
CA LEU A 45 12.23 -17.20 -1.88
C LEU A 45 13.20 -18.19 -2.54
N ALA A 46 13.89 -19.01 -1.75
CA ALA A 46 14.81 -20.03 -2.25
C ALA A 46 14.11 -21.09 -3.13
N LEU A 47 12.88 -21.51 -2.79
CA LEU A 47 12.07 -22.42 -3.60
C LEU A 47 11.67 -21.83 -4.95
N LEU A 48 11.48 -20.51 -5.02
CA LEU A 48 11.11 -19.77 -6.23
C LEU A 48 12.33 -19.26 -7.02
N GLY A 49 13.54 -19.51 -6.53
CA GLY A 49 14.77 -18.98 -7.16
C GLY A 49 14.94 -17.47 -7.03
N ILE A 50 14.25 -16.83 -6.07
CA ILE A 50 14.28 -15.39 -5.84
C ILE A 50 15.35 -15.10 -4.78
N GLU A 51 16.45 -14.46 -5.17
CA GLU A 51 17.56 -14.18 -4.25
C GLU A 51 17.34 -12.93 -3.38
N LYS A 52 16.51 -11.98 -3.84
CA LYS A 52 16.35 -10.68 -3.19
C LYS A 52 14.87 -10.33 -3.00
N ASN A 53 14.54 -9.93 -1.78
CA ASN A 53 13.21 -9.42 -1.43
C ASN A 53 13.15 -7.89 -1.46
N GLU A 54 14.11 -7.27 -2.14
CA GLU A 54 14.22 -5.82 -2.27
C GLU A 54 13.18 -5.29 -3.25
N LYS A 55 12.36 -4.40 -2.75
CA LYS A 55 11.29 -3.74 -3.50
C LYS A 55 11.49 -2.22 -3.43
N THR A 56 10.83 -1.51 -4.34
CA THR A 56 10.66 -0.06 -4.28
C THR A 56 9.17 0.23 -4.20
N LEU A 57 8.81 1.11 -3.29
CA LEU A 57 7.49 1.67 -3.18
C LEU A 57 7.50 3.02 -3.91
N LEU A 58 6.56 3.18 -4.84
CA LEU A 58 6.30 4.42 -5.55
C LEU A 58 4.96 4.98 -5.05
N LEU A 59 4.96 6.25 -4.66
CA LEU A 59 3.77 7.01 -4.28
C LEU A 59 3.52 8.06 -5.34
N SER A 60 2.40 7.99 -6.02
CA SER A 60 2.00 8.97 -7.03
C SER A 60 0.58 9.47 -6.78
N PHE A 61 0.26 10.63 -7.34
CA PHE A 61 -1.05 11.25 -7.22
C PHE A 61 -1.70 11.29 -8.59
N VAL A 62 -2.89 10.71 -8.70
CA VAL A 62 -3.56 10.51 -9.99
C VAL A 62 -4.99 11.01 -9.90
N SER A 63 -5.39 11.85 -10.85
CA SER A 63 -6.77 12.34 -10.94
C SER A 63 -7.73 11.22 -11.32
N GLU A 64 -8.99 11.37 -10.96
CA GLU A 64 -10.06 10.42 -11.29
C GLU A 64 -10.12 10.09 -12.78
N ASP A 65 -9.91 11.10 -13.66
CA ASP A 65 -9.94 10.90 -15.10
C ASP A 65 -8.77 10.09 -15.65
N LEU A 66 -7.59 10.28 -15.03
CA LEU A 66 -6.36 9.62 -15.48
C LEU A 66 -6.21 8.21 -14.90
N LEU A 67 -6.78 7.94 -13.73
CA LEU A 67 -6.61 6.68 -13.00
C LEU A 67 -6.94 5.44 -13.85
N PRO A 68 -8.05 5.36 -14.60
CA PRO A 68 -8.36 4.19 -15.43
C PRO A 68 -7.32 3.94 -16.52
N THR A 69 -6.75 5.00 -17.10
CA THR A 69 -5.71 4.90 -18.14
C THR A 69 -4.42 4.37 -17.55
N VAL A 70 -3.99 4.92 -16.40
CA VAL A 70 -2.79 4.47 -15.68
C VAL A 70 -2.91 3.00 -15.26
N LEU A 71 -4.03 2.59 -14.65
CA LEU A 71 -4.24 1.19 -14.23
C LEU A 71 -4.24 0.21 -15.42
N LYS A 72 -4.85 0.59 -16.55
CA LYS A 72 -4.78 -0.21 -17.79
C LYS A 72 -3.36 -0.32 -18.33
N GLY A 73 -2.59 0.78 -18.33
CA GLY A 73 -1.19 0.78 -18.74
C GLY A 73 -0.32 -0.08 -17.84
N LEU A 74 -0.50 -0.01 -16.51
CA LEU A 74 0.19 -0.89 -15.57
C LEU A 74 -0.03 -2.38 -15.88
N THR A 75 -1.23 -2.76 -16.28
CA THR A 75 -1.55 -4.15 -16.62
C THR A 75 -1.07 -4.52 -18.01
N ARG A 76 -1.36 -3.68 -19.03
CA ARG A 76 -1.11 -3.99 -20.45
C ARG A 76 0.37 -3.84 -20.83
N ASP A 77 0.98 -2.71 -20.44
CA ASP A 77 2.31 -2.31 -20.88
C ASP A 77 3.38 -2.76 -19.88
N MET A 78 3.16 -2.48 -18.60
CA MET A 78 4.08 -2.87 -17.53
C MET A 78 3.91 -4.32 -17.07
N LYS A 79 2.81 -4.98 -17.44
CA LYS A 79 2.48 -6.37 -17.08
C LYS A 79 2.62 -6.62 -15.58
N ILE A 80 2.15 -5.66 -14.77
CA ILE A 80 2.26 -5.69 -13.30
C ILE A 80 1.54 -6.90 -12.69
N ASP A 81 0.56 -7.46 -13.42
CA ASP A 81 -0.23 -8.63 -13.02
C ASP A 81 0.52 -9.96 -13.18
N LEU A 82 1.71 -9.99 -13.81
CA LEU A 82 2.53 -11.18 -13.86
C LEU A 82 3.19 -11.45 -12.49
N PRO A 83 3.49 -12.74 -12.18
CA PRO A 83 4.14 -13.10 -10.93
C PRO A 83 5.42 -12.29 -10.67
N ASP A 84 5.60 -11.84 -9.44
CA ASP A 84 6.75 -11.07 -8.93
C ASP A 84 6.98 -9.69 -9.58
N ARG A 85 6.13 -9.23 -10.52
CA ARG A 85 6.28 -7.90 -11.15
C ARG A 85 5.93 -6.78 -10.19
N GLY A 86 4.81 -6.86 -9.48
CA GLY A 86 4.42 -5.85 -8.52
C GLY A 86 2.94 -5.85 -8.17
N ILE A 87 2.56 -4.81 -7.45
CA ILE A 87 1.16 -4.49 -7.13
C ILE A 87 0.97 -2.99 -7.10
N ALA A 88 -0.17 -2.51 -7.55
CA ALA A 88 -0.61 -1.13 -7.39
C ALA A 88 -1.99 -1.10 -6.72
N VAL A 89 -2.17 -0.19 -5.77
CA VAL A 89 -3.45 0.07 -5.10
C VAL A 89 -3.75 1.56 -5.12
N ALA A 90 -4.96 1.92 -5.47
CA ALA A 90 -5.46 3.29 -5.46
C ALA A 90 -6.32 3.54 -4.22
N VAL A 91 -6.06 4.65 -3.54
CA VAL A 91 -6.79 5.09 -2.34
C VAL A 91 -7.27 6.52 -2.58
N ALA A 92 -8.58 6.75 -2.48
CA ALA A 92 -9.14 8.07 -2.67
C ALA A 92 -8.70 9.02 -1.53
N LEU A 93 -8.24 10.23 -1.87
CA LEU A 93 -7.89 11.24 -0.88
C LEU A 93 -9.15 11.92 -0.36
N SER A 94 -9.28 12.03 0.96
CA SER A 94 -10.38 12.73 1.62
C SER A 94 -10.15 14.23 1.78
N GLY A 95 -8.91 14.70 1.60
CA GLY A 95 -8.56 16.12 1.74
C GLY A 95 -7.13 16.43 1.31
N ILE A 96 -6.89 17.69 0.93
CA ILE A 96 -5.58 18.21 0.52
C ILE A 96 -5.34 19.53 1.22
N GLY A 97 -4.10 19.77 1.64
CA GLY A 97 -3.66 20.95 2.38
C GLY A 97 -3.53 22.22 1.55
N GLY A 98 -4.61 22.65 0.88
CA GLY A 98 -4.69 23.91 0.13
C GLY A 98 -4.47 23.79 -1.39
N ALA A 99 -4.81 24.87 -2.11
CA ALA A 99 -4.83 24.90 -3.57
C ALA A 99 -3.44 24.66 -4.21
N ARG A 100 -2.38 25.19 -3.60
CA ARG A 100 -1.00 25.02 -4.12
C ARG A 100 -0.53 23.56 -4.03
N ALA A 101 -0.93 22.84 -2.98
CA ALA A 101 -0.62 21.41 -2.86
C ALA A 101 -1.38 20.60 -3.91
N LEU A 102 -2.65 20.94 -4.16
CA LEU A 102 -3.43 20.33 -5.23
C LEU A 102 -2.76 20.54 -6.60
N GLU A 103 -2.43 21.79 -6.94
CA GLU A 103 -1.75 22.14 -8.20
C GLU A 103 -0.44 21.37 -8.37
N TYR A 104 0.35 21.27 -7.29
CA TYR A 104 1.60 20.50 -7.31
C TYR A 104 1.36 19.01 -7.55
N PHE A 105 0.43 18.38 -6.84
CA PHE A 105 0.15 16.94 -6.97
C PHE A 105 -0.49 16.57 -8.31
N THR A 106 -1.17 17.51 -8.96
CA THR A 106 -1.79 17.31 -10.28
C THR A 106 -0.97 17.90 -11.43
N ALA A 107 0.29 18.24 -11.19
CA ALA A 107 1.18 18.76 -12.23
C ALA A 107 1.24 17.79 -13.43
N GLY A 108 0.95 18.31 -14.63
CA GLY A 108 0.89 17.50 -15.86
C GLY A 108 -0.45 16.82 -16.12
N GLN A 109 -1.45 16.93 -15.22
CA GLN A 109 -2.76 16.31 -15.37
C GLN A 109 -3.84 17.35 -15.67
N THR A 110 -4.82 16.98 -16.51
CA THR A 110 -5.98 17.83 -16.77
C THR A 110 -7.01 17.60 -15.64
N MET A 111 -7.38 18.69 -14.94
CA MET A 111 -8.42 18.67 -13.91
C MET A 111 -9.61 19.52 -14.39
N GLU A 112 -10.67 18.89 -14.84
CA GLU A 112 -11.93 19.63 -15.10
C GLU A 112 -12.71 19.79 -13.79
N ASN A 113 -13.16 21.01 -13.50
CA ASN A 113 -13.89 21.35 -12.27
C ASN A 113 -15.39 21.06 -12.40
N ASP A 114 -15.78 19.79 -12.40
CA ASP A 114 -17.17 19.41 -12.16
C ASP A 114 -17.39 19.09 -10.69
N GLY A 115 -18.47 19.63 -10.10
CA GLY A 115 -18.76 19.52 -8.67
C GLY A 115 -18.91 18.05 -8.23
N VAL A 116 -18.19 17.70 -7.17
CA VAL A 116 -18.16 16.32 -6.65
C VAL A 116 -19.38 16.07 -5.76
N ASP A 117 -20.06 14.98 -6.01
CA ASP A 117 -21.10 14.44 -5.14
C ASP A 117 -20.46 13.60 -4.00
N THR A 118 -20.56 14.11 -2.77
CA THR A 118 -20.05 13.46 -1.55
C THR A 118 -20.64 12.03 -1.36
N LYS A 119 -21.84 11.80 -1.88
CA LYS A 119 -22.49 10.48 -1.83
C LYS A 119 -21.77 9.42 -2.65
N GLN A 120 -21.20 9.79 -3.79
CA GLN A 120 -20.44 8.85 -4.62
C GLN A 120 -19.14 8.37 -3.94
N ARG A 121 -18.53 9.20 -3.10
CA ARG A 121 -17.35 8.81 -2.30
C ARG A 121 -17.69 7.75 -1.26
N GLU A 122 -18.79 7.95 -0.55
CA GLU A 122 -19.27 7.00 0.46
C GLU A 122 -19.70 5.67 -0.18
N GLU A 123 -20.35 5.72 -1.33
CA GLU A 123 -20.74 4.53 -2.09
C GLU A 123 -19.54 3.74 -2.61
N ARG A 124 -18.48 4.40 -3.11
CA ARG A 124 -17.23 3.73 -3.54
C ARG A 124 -16.50 3.07 -2.38
N ALA A 125 -16.42 3.73 -1.23
CA ALA A 125 -15.84 3.15 -0.02
C ALA A 125 -16.64 1.93 0.49
N MET A 126 -17.97 1.94 0.33
CA MET A 126 -18.85 0.81 0.66
C MET A 126 -18.73 -0.36 -0.35
N GLN A 127 -18.32 -0.11 -1.59
CA GLN A 127 -18.17 -1.11 -2.65
C GLN A 127 -16.74 -1.67 -2.76
N SER A 128 -15.83 -1.23 -1.88
CA SER A 128 -14.45 -1.71 -1.89
C SER A 128 -14.40 -3.21 -1.59
N THR A 129 -13.83 -3.98 -2.51
CA THR A 129 -13.59 -5.41 -2.35
C THR A 129 -12.26 -5.71 -1.65
N HIS A 130 -11.40 -4.71 -1.54
CA HIS A 130 -10.06 -4.82 -0.95
C HIS A 130 -9.81 -3.75 0.10
N GLU A 131 -8.93 -4.07 1.03
CA GLU A 131 -8.46 -3.16 2.08
C GLU A 131 -6.93 -3.13 2.12
N LEU A 132 -6.38 -1.95 2.35
CA LEU A 132 -4.99 -1.77 2.70
C LEU A 132 -4.87 -1.71 4.23
N ILE A 133 -4.44 -2.79 4.83
CA ILE A 133 -4.17 -2.87 6.26
C ILE A 133 -2.74 -2.36 6.49
N ILE A 134 -2.60 -1.43 7.41
CA ILE A 134 -1.33 -0.82 7.80
C ILE A 134 -1.08 -1.12 9.26
N ALA A 135 0.07 -1.71 9.59
CA ALA A 135 0.51 -1.86 10.96
C ALA A 135 1.86 -1.14 11.16
N ILE A 136 1.94 -0.34 12.22
CA ILE A 136 3.14 0.39 12.66
C ILE A 136 3.61 -0.25 13.96
N TYR A 137 4.87 -0.69 14.01
CA TYR A 137 5.40 -1.47 15.14
C TYR A 137 6.89 -1.18 15.39
N GLU A 138 7.41 -1.69 16.52
CA GLU A 138 8.82 -1.57 16.88
C GLU A 138 9.71 -2.29 15.87
N LYS A 139 10.84 -1.69 15.51
CA LYS A 139 11.82 -2.27 14.57
C LYS A 139 12.28 -3.67 15.05
N GLY A 140 12.32 -4.60 14.07
CA GLY A 140 12.79 -5.97 14.30
C GLY A 140 11.70 -6.97 14.67
N TYR A 141 10.43 -6.55 14.70
CA TYR A 141 9.29 -7.43 14.99
C TYR A 141 8.42 -7.78 13.77
N THR A 142 8.95 -7.57 12.55
CA THR A 142 8.24 -7.90 11.31
C THR A 142 7.73 -9.33 11.28
N ASP A 143 8.55 -10.32 11.69
CA ASP A 143 8.15 -11.72 11.68
C ASP A 143 6.98 -11.97 12.64
N LEU A 144 7.02 -11.41 13.86
CA LEU A 144 5.93 -11.56 14.82
C LEU A 144 4.61 -10.99 14.29
N VAL A 145 4.65 -9.80 13.69
CA VAL A 145 3.48 -9.15 13.09
C VAL A 145 2.95 -9.94 11.90
N MET A 146 3.85 -10.39 11.01
CA MET A 146 3.46 -11.10 9.81
C MET A 146 2.99 -12.53 10.07
N ASP A 147 3.56 -13.22 11.07
CA ASP A 147 3.09 -14.55 11.47
C ASP A 147 1.67 -14.48 12.03
N ALA A 148 1.38 -13.47 12.87
CA ALA A 148 0.04 -13.21 13.37
C ALA A 148 -0.94 -12.86 12.22
N ALA A 149 -0.52 -12.05 11.25
CA ALA A 149 -1.31 -11.70 10.09
C ALA A 149 -1.59 -12.90 9.19
N ARG A 150 -0.57 -13.73 8.89
CA ARG A 150 -0.70 -14.93 8.05
C ARG A 150 -1.58 -16.00 8.69
N ALA A 151 -1.46 -16.22 10.00
CA ALA A 151 -2.33 -17.13 10.75
C ALA A 151 -3.81 -16.73 10.62
N ALA A 152 -4.09 -15.43 10.39
CA ALA A 152 -5.42 -14.87 10.18
C ALA A 152 -5.80 -14.70 8.69
N GLY A 153 -5.00 -15.22 7.74
CA GLY A 153 -5.32 -15.27 6.32
C GLY A 153 -4.69 -14.19 5.44
N ALA A 154 -3.70 -13.43 5.94
CA ALA A 154 -2.94 -12.52 5.10
C ALA A 154 -2.01 -13.29 4.15
N ALA A 155 -2.02 -12.96 2.86
CA ALA A 155 -1.15 -13.58 1.86
C ALA A 155 0.32 -13.15 2.00
N GLY A 156 0.56 -11.88 2.36
CA GLY A 156 1.87 -11.28 2.50
C GLY A 156 1.77 -9.79 2.80
N GLY A 157 2.90 -9.11 2.79
CA GLY A 157 2.95 -7.68 3.00
C GLY A 157 4.29 -7.08 2.55
N THR A 158 4.38 -5.77 2.60
CA THR A 158 5.58 -5.01 2.27
C THR A 158 5.97 -4.14 3.45
N THR A 159 7.22 -4.23 3.91
CA THR A 159 7.71 -3.46 5.04
C THR A 159 8.51 -2.25 4.61
N ILE A 160 8.33 -1.15 5.34
CA ILE A 160 9.01 0.12 5.16
C ILE A 160 9.62 0.52 6.50
N ARG A 161 10.86 1.01 6.49
CA ARG A 161 11.46 1.60 7.69
C ARG A 161 10.92 3.02 7.89
N ALA A 162 10.60 3.34 9.11
CA ALA A 162 10.06 4.63 9.49
C ALA A 162 10.72 5.15 10.77
N LYS A 163 10.60 6.44 11.00
CA LYS A 163 11.00 7.08 12.25
C LYS A 163 9.86 7.94 12.76
N GLY A 164 9.46 7.73 13.99
CA GLY A 164 8.50 8.60 14.65
C GLY A 164 9.10 9.99 14.92
N THR A 165 8.31 11.05 14.71
CA THR A 165 8.72 12.45 14.86
C THR A 165 7.88 13.20 15.91
N GLY A 166 7.31 12.51 16.89
CA GLY A 166 6.50 13.13 17.94
C GLY A 166 7.32 14.09 18.79
N ALA A 167 6.92 15.36 18.88
CA ALA A 167 7.48 16.34 19.80
C ALA A 167 6.92 16.06 21.22
N GLY A 168 7.81 15.81 22.18
CA GLY A 168 7.45 15.50 23.56
C GLY A 168 7.23 14.00 23.75
N ALA A 169 8.34 13.27 23.68
CA ALA A 169 8.40 11.82 23.82
C ALA A 169 8.10 11.35 25.25
N GLU A 170 6.97 11.72 25.82
CA GLU A 170 6.43 10.99 26.94
C GLU A 170 5.82 9.70 26.41
N LYS A 171 6.21 8.59 27.03
CA LYS A 171 5.76 7.25 26.68
C LYS A 171 4.24 7.15 26.75
N PHE A 172 3.57 7.16 25.61
CA PHE A 172 2.15 6.86 25.53
C PHE A 172 2.00 5.33 25.49
N PHE A 173 1.45 4.73 26.55
CA PHE A 173 1.37 3.28 26.74
C PHE A 173 2.72 2.52 26.61
N GLY A 174 3.84 3.12 27.02
CA GLY A 174 5.15 2.48 26.88
C GLY A 174 5.80 2.62 25.51
N LEU A 175 5.11 3.23 24.55
CA LEU A 175 5.59 3.49 23.19
C LEU A 175 6.45 4.75 23.16
N SER A 176 7.73 4.63 22.78
CA SER A 176 8.56 5.77 22.39
C SER A 176 8.22 6.19 20.97
N LEU A 177 7.72 7.41 20.80
CA LEU A 177 7.42 7.97 19.48
C LEU A 177 8.68 8.34 18.67
N ALA A 178 9.83 8.46 19.34
CA ALA A 178 11.09 8.93 18.75
C ALA A 178 12.01 7.80 18.24
N GLU A 179 11.61 6.54 18.39
CA GLU A 179 12.40 5.37 18.01
C GLU A 179 12.16 4.95 16.55
N GLU A 180 13.09 4.15 16.01
CA GLU A 180 12.94 3.55 14.71
C GLU A 180 11.76 2.57 14.72
N LYS A 181 10.86 2.73 13.76
CA LYS A 181 9.67 1.90 13.56
C LYS A 181 9.76 1.15 12.22
N GLU A 182 8.96 0.15 12.09
CA GLU A 182 8.66 -0.48 10.81
C GLU A 182 7.15 -0.35 10.55
N ILE A 183 6.81 -0.21 9.28
CA ILE A 183 5.43 -0.16 8.81
C ILE A 183 5.26 -1.33 7.85
N VAL A 184 4.22 -2.15 8.05
CA VAL A 184 3.83 -3.13 7.05
C VAL A 184 2.55 -2.70 6.36
N LEU A 185 2.54 -2.84 5.04
CA LEU A 185 1.41 -2.68 4.15
C LEU A 185 0.92 -4.07 3.73
N ILE A 186 -0.32 -4.41 4.03
CA ILE A 186 -0.96 -5.68 3.70
C ILE A 186 -2.22 -5.39 2.91
N VAL A 187 -2.30 -5.86 1.67
CA VAL A 187 -3.53 -5.82 0.87
C VAL A 187 -4.30 -7.10 1.12
N SER A 188 -5.58 -7.00 1.43
CA SER A 188 -6.45 -8.14 1.70
C SER A 188 -7.84 -7.93 1.12
N ASP A 189 -8.61 -9.02 1.00
CA ASP A 189 -10.05 -8.92 0.80
C ASP A 189 -10.71 -8.20 1.97
N THR A 190 -11.74 -7.42 1.70
CA THR A 190 -12.52 -6.72 2.72
C THR A 190 -13.10 -7.67 3.75
N GLU A 191 -13.49 -8.88 3.33
CA GLU A 191 -14.03 -9.92 4.21
C GLU A 191 -13.00 -10.41 5.25
N LYS A 192 -11.72 -10.54 4.85
CA LYS A 192 -10.62 -11.01 5.72
C LYS A 192 -10.05 -9.93 6.63
N LYS A 193 -10.31 -8.65 6.33
CA LYS A 193 -9.76 -7.50 7.08
C LYS A 193 -9.90 -7.66 8.60
N LYS A 194 -11.10 -7.97 9.05
CA LYS A 194 -11.42 -8.03 10.47
C LYS A 194 -10.61 -9.08 11.23
N ASP A 195 -10.46 -10.24 10.61
CA ASP A 195 -9.70 -11.36 11.21
C ASP A 195 -8.21 -11.07 11.20
N ILE A 196 -7.68 -10.51 10.10
CA ILE A 196 -6.26 -10.14 10.00
C ILE A 196 -5.91 -9.05 11.04
N MET A 197 -6.70 -7.97 11.13
CA MET A 197 -6.47 -6.92 12.12
C MET A 197 -6.55 -7.46 13.54
N LYS A 198 -7.54 -8.31 13.84
CA LYS A 198 -7.69 -8.96 15.15
C LYS A 198 -6.50 -9.88 15.45
N GLY A 199 -6.02 -10.66 14.48
CA GLY A 199 -4.84 -11.50 14.60
C GLY A 199 -3.59 -10.69 14.96
N ILE A 200 -3.33 -9.58 14.25
CA ILE A 200 -2.22 -8.68 14.55
C ILE A 200 -2.35 -8.09 15.96
N MET A 201 -3.54 -7.58 16.33
CA MET A 201 -3.78 -6.99 17.65
C MET A 201 -3.52 -7.99 18.79
N GLN A 202 -3.91 -9.24 18.62
CA GLN A 202 -3.73 -10.29 19.63
C GLN A 202 -2.30 -10.83 19.69
N GLY A 203 -1.67 -11.06 18.52
CA GLY A 203 -0.34 -11.68 18.44
C GLY A 203 0.82 -10.69 18.53
N ALA A 204 0.61 -9.44 18.14
CA ALA A 204 1.65 -8.43 18.03
C ALA A 204 1.23 -7.02 18.51
N GLY A 205 0.03 -6.86 19.08
CA GLY A 205 -0.53 -5.56 19.48
C GLY A 205 0.21 -4.86 20.61
N ILE A 206 -0.38 -3.78 21.13
CA ILE A 206 0.23 -2.85 22.12
C ILE A 206 0.75 -3.56 23.36
N GLU A 207 0.10 -4.62 23.80
CA GLU A 207 0.49 -5.40 24.99
C GLU A 207 1.70 -6.33 24.76
N THR A 208 2.17 -6.45 23.52
CA THR A 208 3.30 -7.31 23.15
C THR A 208 4.58 -6.51 22.95
N LYS A 209 5.71 -7.21 22.73
CA LYS A 209 7.00 -6.55 22.44
C LYS A 209 7.00 -5.78 21.10
N ALA A 210 6.13 -6.12 20.17
CA ALA A 210 6.02 -5.43 18.89
C ALA A 210 5.29 -4.09 19.03
N HIS A 211 4.44 -3.92 20.04
CA HIS A 211 3.60 -2.73 20.26
C HIS A 211 2.88 -2.26 18.98
N ALA A 212 2.37 -3.20 18.18
CA ALA A 212 1.79 -2.85 16.89
C ALA A 212 0.48 -2.08 17.03
N LEU A 213 0.40 -0.98 16.27
CA LEU A 213 -0.81 -0.22 15.99
C LEU A 213 -1.29 -0.59 14.60
N VAL A 214 -2.55 -0.98 14.45
CA VAL A 214 -3.11 -1.42 13.18
C VAL A 214 -4.35 -0.63 12.80
N PHE A 215 -4.46 -0.24 11.53
CA PHE A 215 -5.63 0.40 10.94
C PHE A 215 -5.75 0.00 9.46
N SER A 216 -6.86 0.33 8.82
CA SER A 216 -7.07 0.02 7.40
C SER A 216 -7.66 1.18 6.63
N LEU A 217 -7.43 1.16 5.31
CA LEU A 217 -7.98 2.09 4.35
C LEU A 217 -8.68 1.29 3.24
N PRO A 218 -9.89 1.70 2.80
CA PRO A 218 -10.56 1.05 1.68
C PRO A 218 -9.75 1.30 0.40
N VAL A 219 -9.55 0.24 -0.39
CA VAL A 219 -8.87 0.31 -1.68
C VAL A 219 -9.92 0.40 -2.77
N THR A 220 -9.89 1.44 -3.57
CA THR A 220 -10.86 1.65 -4.65
C THR A 220 -10.58 0.78 -5.87
N ASP A 221 -9.29 0.62 -6.21
CA ASP A 221 -8.84 -0.13 -7.39
C ASP A 221 -7.50 -0.80 -7.14
N THR A 222 -7.25 -1.92 -7.83
CA THR A 222 -5.99 -2.67 -7.76
C THR A 222 -5.48 -3.07 -9.14
N ALA A 223 -4.16 -3.23 -9.27
CA ALA A 223 -3.52 -3.90 -10.39
C ALA A 223 -2.42 -4.83 -9.87
N GLY A 224 -2.22 -5.97 -10.53
CA GLY A 224 -1.20 -6.96 -10.12
C GLY A 224 -1.56 -7.80 -8.89
N PHE A 225 -2.77 -7.65 -8.35
CA PHE A 225 -3.21 -8.41 -7.19
C PHE A 225 -3.97 -9.65 -7.65
N ARG A 226 -3.30 -10.81 -7.59
CA ARG A 226 -3.92 -12.12 -7.83
C ARG A 226 -3.88 -12.92 -6.54
N PHE A 227 -5.05 -13.34 -6.06
CA PHE A 227 -5.10 -14.39 -5.06
C PHE A 227 -4.66 -15.70 -5.70
N SER A 228 -3.80 -16.44 -5.02
CA SER A 228 -3.36 -17.79 -5.41
C SER A 228 -4.45 -18.87 -5.19
N ASP A 229 -5.71 -18.51 -5.37
CA ASP A 229 -6.85 -19.41 -5.19
C ASP A 229 -7.47 -19.76 -6.53
N THR A 230 -6.71 -20.40 -7.39
CA THR A 230 -7.21 -21.44 -8.32
C THR A 230 -6.02 -22.21 -8.85
N VAL A 231 -5.49 -23.10 -8.04
CA VAL A 231 -4.97 -24.33 -8.62
C VAL A 231 -6.23 -25.12 -8.98
N ASP A 232 -6.74 -24.88 -10.17
CA ASP A 232 -7.71 -25.77 -10.78
C ASP A 232 -7.08 -27.15 -10.81
N LYS A 233 -7.65 -28.02 -10.03
CA LYS A 233 -7.44 -29.45 -10.16
C LYS A 233 -8.17 -29.89 -11.43
N ASP A 234 -7.42 -30.09 -12.48
CA ASP A 234 -7.73 -31.03 -13.54
C ASP A 234 -6.68 -32.15 -13.57
#